data_ec82b177e87857cd53140971d1c48127
#
_entry.id   ec82b177e87857cd53140971d1c48127
#
_cell.length_a   1.000
_cell.length_b   1.000
_cell.length_c   1.000
_cell.angle_alpha   90.00
_cell.angle_beta   90.00
_cell.angle_gamma   90.00
#
_symmetry.space_group_name_H-M   'P 1'
#
loop_
_entity.id
_entity.type
_entity.pdbx_description
1 polymer ?
#
loop_
_entity_poly.entity_id
_entity_poly.type
_entity_poly.pdbx_seq_one_letter_code
_entity_poly.pdbx_strand_id
1 'polypeptide(L)'
;MAWMKGLLTRAASLNASLSQYSTNGLSTYGCLNATTLPLFLPDDTSSTYPWGNAQPGHIPPNTGKTRYYDLTVSRSIKAPDGYHKNVILINDQFPGPLIEANWGDVINVKVTNNITDNGKEGLSLHWHGQPQKLSPWADGVPSVSQCPIAPGSSFTYEFRAESFGSSWYHSHFSAQYNDGLFGPLVIYGPNHVDHDIDLGPVMLSDYIHESYRTMIEGVAEKVPDGPVFPNVDNNLINGKGNYNCNSTLGGVCTPGAGLSKFKFTKGKTHRLRLINSGSAGTQKFSIDGHQLQVTAVDYVPIIPYTTEVVTLAIGQRADIVVMASGESTDAVWMRSDLDVPCMRLTCTNPHGLAAIYYENANTTVAPTTTGVSWDSNDCANDPLYLTTPYTAIKPPDAPSITQNMEINVGVNGSGSALFTVNNSTFRADYNLPLLLLASQGTPVSALPHDWNIYNFSTHPSIRIHLTNLWDTPHPMHLHGHDFFVLAEGQGTWDGSITNPSNPLRRDTQFMRSGSASNPSFLVIEFEADNPGVWPFHCHTSSHVSAGLLANIYERPDLVAEGRDQRGMIPKVVEETCDAWNAYTSSGGEVDEIDSGLRR
;
A
#
# COMPACT_ATOMS: atom_id res chain seq x y z
N MET A 1 1.75 35.96 13.05
CA MET A 1 0.98 35.90 14.30
C MET A 1 -0.52 35.75 14.10
N ALA A 2 -1.19 36.45 13.20
CA ALA A 2 -2.65 36.28 12.95
C ALA A 2 -2.99 34.86 12.38
N TRP A 3 -2.12 34.32 11.57
CA TRP A 3 -2.27 33.00 10.95
C TRP A 3 -2.09 31.83 11.97
N MET A 4 -1.16 31.97 12.89
CA MET A 4 -0.98 31.03 14.01
C MET A 4 -2.17 31.00 14.98
N LYS A 5 -2.81 32.17 15.24
CA LYS A 5 -4.03 32.21 16.05
C LYS A 5 -5.22 31.59 15.34
N GLY A 6 -5.28 31.68 14.00
CA GLY A 6 -6.31 31.03 13.19
C GLY A 6 -6.18 29.50 13.20
N LEU A 7 -4.96 28.97 13.17
CA LEU A 7 -4.70 27.52 13.29
C LEU A 7 -5.03 26.98 14.69
N LEU A 8 -4.65 27.70 15.74
CA LEU A 8 -4.93 27.28 17.13
C LEU A 8 -6.44 27.38 17.47
N THR A 9 -7.14 28.38 16.96
CA THR A 9 -8.60 28.51 17.17
C THR A 9 -9.39 27.53 16.29
N ARG A 10 -8.92 27.22 15.07
CA ARG A 10 -9.52 26.16 14.24
C ARG A 10 -9.20 24.76 14.76
N ALA A 11 -7.98 24.51 15.25
CA ALA A 11 -7.65 23.25 15.90
C ALA A 11 -8.57 22.97 17.11
N ALA A 12 -8.92 23.98 17.87
CA ALA A 12 -9.85 23.83 19.00
C ALA A 12 -11.30 23.56 18.54
N SER A 13 -11.75 24.12 17.40
CA SER A 13 -13.08 23.83 16.83
C SER A 13 -13.12 22.51 16.05
N LEU A 14 -12.02 22.13 15.39
CA LEU A 14 -11.82 20.82 14.78
C LEU A 14 -11.88 19.70 15.83
N ASN A 15 -11.32 19.93 17.00
CA ASN A 15 -11.23 18.93 18.06
C ASN A 15 -12.59 18.45 18.59
N ALA A 16 -13.60 19.29 18.63
CA ALA A 16 -14.93 18.88 19.05
C ALA A 16 -15.67 18.04 18.00
N SER A 17 -15.36 18.24 16.71
CA SER A 17 -15.94 17.47 15.61
C SER A 17 -15.13 16.21 15.26
N LEU A 18 -13.81 16.26 15.34
CA LEU A 18 -12.92 15.12 15.11
C LEU A 18 -13.11 14.02 16.16
N SER A 19 -13.37 14.38 17.44
CA SER A 19 -13.63 13.41 18.50
C SER A 19 -14.84 12.53 18.23
N GLN A 20 -15.75 12.94 17.35
CA GLN A 20 -16.99 12.24 17.07
C GLN A 20 -16.94 11.40 15.77
N TYR A 21 -16.04 11.72 14.84
CA TYR A 21 -16.03 11.12 13.49
C TYR A 21 -14.64 10.66 13.02
N SER A 22 -13.60 11.01 13.74
CA SER A 22 -12.23 10.65 13.39
C SER A 22 -12.09 9.13 13.31
N THR A 23 -11.45 8.66 12.23
CA THR A 23 -11.15 7.25 11.97
C THR A 23 -12.37 6.32 11.92
N ASN A 24 -13.59 6.85 11.96
CA ASN A 24 -14.84 6.10 11.89
C ASN A 24 -14.91 4.91 12.90
N GLY A 25 -14.34 5.10 14.09
CA GLY A 25 -14.29 4.08 15.15
C GLY A 25 -13.15 3.09 15.01
N LEU A 26 -12.23 3.28 14.03
CA LEU A 26 -11.07 2.40 13.85
C LEU A 26 -9.87 2.78 14.73
N SER A 27 -9.83 4.01 15.30
CA SER A 27 -8.72 4.46 16.15
C SER A 27 -8.56 3.58 17.38
N THR A 28 -7.32 3.13 17.64
CA THR A 28 -6.97 2.39 18.85
C THR A 28 -6.75 3.30 20.07
N TYR A 29 -6.64 4.61 19.86
CA TYR A 29 -6.54 5.62 20.92
C TYR A 29 -7.91 6.21 21.33
N GLY A 30 -8.98 5.66 20.81
CA GLY A 30 -10.35 6.12 21.10
C GLY A 30 -10.68 7.42 20.37
N CYS A 31 -11.49 8.27 21.01
CA CYS A 31 -11.82 9.57 20.44
C CYS A 31 -10.59 10.48 20.41
N LEU A 32 -10.17 10.87 19.23
CA LEU A 32 -9.10 11.85 19.08
C LEU A 32 -9.62 13.23 19.53
N ASN A 33 -8.87 13.88 20.38
CA ASN A 33 -9.17 15.21 20.91
C ASN A 33 -7.90 16.08 20.94
N ALA A 34 -8.01 17.33 21.38
CA ALA A 34 -6.90 18.28 21.39
C ALA A 34 -5.64 17.80 22.14
N THR A 35 -5.80 16.83 23.05
CA THR A 35 -4.67 16.27 23.81
C THR A 35 -4.12 14.99 23.23
N THR A 36 -4.91 14.30 22.38
CA THR A 36 -4.52 13.04 21.72
C THR A 36 -4.20 13.22 20.25
N LEU A 37 -4.79 14.23 19.59
CA LEU A 37 -4.37 14.65 18.27
C LEU A 37 -2.97 15.24 18.38
N PRO A 38 -2.08 14.73 17.59
CA PRO A 38 -0.78 15.30 17.46
C PRO A 38 -0.89 16.65 16.76
N LEU A 39 -0.71 17.69 17.52
CA LEU A 39 -0.47 19.00 16.96
C LEU A 39 0.95 19.03 16.43
N PHE A 40 1.08 18.98 15.11
CA PHE A 40 2.35 19.21 14.46
C PHE A 40 2.61 20.69 14.36
N LEU A 41 3.35 21.18 15.34
CA LEU A 41 4.20 22.33 15.19
C LEU A 41 5.62 21.83 15.25
N PRO A 42 6.48 22.10 14.26
CA PRO A 42 7.91 21.94 14.45
C PRO A 42 8.28 22.68 15.73
N ASP A 43 9.06 22.07 16.62
CA ASP A 43 9.57 22.72 17.84
C ASP A 43 10.48 23.91 17.53
N ASP A 44 10.80 24.10 16.27
CA ASP A 44 11.57 25.24 15.79
C ASP A 44 10.65 26.44 15.51
N THR A 45 10.53 27.30 16.50
CA THR A 45 9.87 28.60 16.39
C THR A 45 10.60 29.58 15.46
N SER A 46 11.73 29.20 14.87
CA SER A 46 12.55 30.05 14.01
C SER A 46 11.94 30.28 12.63
N SER A 47 10.71 29.85 12.38
CA SER A 47 9.99 30.03 11.10
C SER A 47 10.66 29.39 9.87
N THR A 48 11.64 28.56 10.05
CA THR A 48 12.38 27.90 8.96
C THR A 48 11.68 26.67 8.41
N TYR A 49 10.58 26.24 9.04
CA TYR A 49 9.64 25.28 8.46
C TYR A 49 8.33 25.97 8.10
N PRO A 50 8.32 26.87 7.10
CA PRO A 50 7.04 27.20 6.49
C PRO A 50 6.45 25.89 6.01
N TRP A 51 5.16 25.74 6.17
CA TRP A 51 4.38 24.62 5.71
C TRP A 51 4.79 24.10 4.31
N GLY A 52 5.15 25.03 3.38
CA GLY A 52 5.64 24.69 2.05
C GLY A 52 6.99 23.96 1.98
N ASN A 53 7.68 23.77 3.09
CA ASN A 53 8.96 23.04 3.15
C ASN A 53 8.85 21.69 3.87
N ALA A 54 7.67 21.32 4.36
CA ALA A 54 7.41 19.97 4.81
C ALA A 54 7.36 19.06 3.58
N GLN A 55 8.42 18.31 3.34
CA GLN A 55 8.61 17.52 2.13
C GLN A 55 8.88 16.07 2.49
N PRO A 56 8.41 15.12 1.68
CA PRO A 56 8.98 13.79 1.67
C PRO A 56 10.51 13.89 1.50
N GLY A 57 11.25 13.24 2.37
CA GLY A 57 12.72 13.33 2.39
C GLY A 57 13.30 14.40 3.32
N HIS A 58 12.52 15.29 3.93
CA HIS A 58 13.00 16.13 5.02
C HIS A 58 13.18 15.31 6.31
N ILE A 59 14.13 15.75 7.12
CA ILE A 59 14.36 15.16 8.44
C ILE A 59 13.08 15.37 9.27
N PRO A 60 12.40 14.30 9.68
CA PRO A 60 11.19 14.42 10.49
C PRO A 60 11.53 15.04 11.86
N PRO A 61 10.60 15.77 12.49
CA PRO A 61 10.82 16.36 13.80
C PRO A 61 11.10 15.25 14.83
N ASN A 62 11.97 15.53 15.80
CA ASN A 62 12.15 14.63 16.93
C ASN A 62 11.07 14.93 18.00
N THR A 63 10.02 14.14 18.03
CA THR A 63 8.93 14.29 19.01
C THR A 63 9.27 13.73 20.37
N GLY A 64 10.29 12.86 20.46
CA GLY A 64 10.64 12.12 21.68
C GLY A 64 9.54 11.16 22.15
N LYS A 65 8.58 10.81 21.29
CA LYS A 65 7.45 9.95 21.63
C LYS A 65 7.51 8.63 20.88
N THR A 66 7.13 7.55 21.57
CA THR A 66 6.95 6.23 20.98
C THR A 66 5.49 5.81 21.09
N ARG A 67 4.94 5.28 19.99
CA ARG A 67 3.60 4.72 19.88
C ARG A 67 3.70 3.20 19.90
N TYR A 68 3.14 2.58 20.92
CA TYR A 68 3.19 1.14 21.11
C TYR A 68 1.92 0.45 20.65
N TYR A 69 2.10 -0.63 19.90
CA TYR A 69 1.03 -1.50 19.43
C TYR A 69 1.39 -2.96 19.69
N ASP A 70 0.38 -3.76 20.05
CA ASP A 70 0.51 -5.21 20.20
C ASP A 70 -0.53 -5.86 19.28
N LEU A 71 -0.07 -6.52 18.24
CA LEU A 71 -0.88 -7.14 17.21
C LEU A 71 -0.76 -8.66 17.31
N THR A 72 -1.89 -9.33 17.56
CA THR A 72 -1.99 -10.78 17.51
C THR A 72 -2.69 -11.20 16.24
N VAL A 73 -2.01 -12.01 15.42
CA VAL A 73 -2.52 -12.51 14.15
C VAL A 73 -3.05 -13.92 14.33
N SER A 74 -4.28 -14.16 13.92
CA SER A 74 -4.97 -15.47 14.04
C SER A 74 -5.87 -15.74 12.84
N ARG A 75 -6.29 -16.99 12.64
CA ARG A 75 -7.31 -17.34 11.65
C ARG A 75 -8.65 -17.59 12.32
N SER A 76 -9.74 -17.14 11.68
CA SER A 76 -11.10 -17.43 12.10
C SER A 76 -12.08 -17.30 10.93
N ILE A 77 -13.20 -18.00 11.02
CA ILE A 77 -14.28 -17.86 10.04
C ILE A 77 -15.01 -16.54 10.28
N LYS A 78 -15.04 -15.68 9.26
CA LYS A 78 -15.82 -14.44 9.22
C LYS A 78 -16.60 -14.38 7.92
N ALA A 79 -17.59 -13.49 7.88
CA ALA A 79 -18.42 -13.26 6.71
C ALA A 79 -18.59 -11.75 6.45
N PRO A 80 -17.53 -11.04 6.03
CA PRO A 80 -17.54 -9.58 5.82
C PRO A 80 -18.60 -9.12 4.81
N ASP A 81 -18.90 -9.95 3.84
CA ASP A 81 -19.91 -9.72 2.80
C ASP A 81 -21.09 -10.72 2.83
N GLY A 82 -21.07 -11.63 3.81
CA GLY A 82 -22.05 -12.70 3.97
C GLY A 82 -21.50 -14.08 3.62
N TYR A 83 -20.48 -14.20 2.79
CA TYR A 83 -19.80 -15.47 2.52
C TYR A 83 -18.84 -15.82 3.67
N HIS A 84 -18.93 -17.05 4.16
CA HIS A 84 -18.10 -17.53 5.26
C HIS A 84 -16.73 -17.99 4.74
N LYS A 85 -15.70 -17.21 5.00
CA LYS A 85 -14.29 -17.48 4.65
C LYS A 85 -13.47 -17.64 5.92
N ASN A 86 -12.45 -18.51 5.88
CA ASN A 86 -11.42 -18.57 6.90
C ASN A 86 -10.41 -17.43 6.64
N VAL A 87 -10.61 -16.30 7.31
CA VAL A 87 -9.80 -15.09 7.14
C VAL A 87 -8.70 -14.98 8.18
N ILE A 88 -7.66 -14.24 7.85
CA ILE A 88 -6.62 -13.84 8.80
C ILE A 88 -7.06 -12.54 9.47
N LEU A 89 -7.04 -12.52 10.78
CA LEU A 89 -7.47 -11.40 11.60
C LEU A 89 -6.29 -10.82 12.37
N ILE A 90 -6.35 -9.52 12.61
CA ILE A 90 -5.44 -8.82 13.50
C ILE A 90 -6.25 -8.32 14.69
N ASN A 91 -5.96 -8.84 15.89
CA ASN A 91 -6.73 -8.55 17.11
C ASN A 91 -8.24 -8.80 16.92
N ASP A 92 -8.59 -9.92 16.27
CA ASP A 92 -9.97 -10.33 15.92
C ASP A 92 -10.74 -9.36 15.00
N GLN A 93 -10.04 -8.42 14.34
CA GLN A 93 -10.60 -7.40 13.45
C GLN A 93 -10.29 -7.69 11.97
N PHE A 94 -11.21 -7.25 11.09
CA PHE A 94 -11.08 -7.22 9.64
C PHE A 94 -11.76 -5.96 9.07
N PRO A 95 -11.05 -5.06 8.39
CA PRO A 95 -9.60 -4.92 8.37
C PRO A 95 -8.99 -4.81 9.75
N GLY A 96 -7.67 -5.00 9.89
CA GLY A 96 -6.95 -4.84 11.15
C GLY A 96 -7.08 -3.44 11.75
N PRO A 97 -6.65 -3.25 13.01
CA PRO A 97 -6.78 -1.98 13.72
C PRO A 97 -5.97 -0.86 13.04
N LEU A 98 -6.46 0.38 13.18
CA LEU A 98 -5.74 1.55 12.74
C LEU A 98 -4.48 1.76 13.59
N ILE A 99 -3.33 1.90 12.93
CA ILE A 99 -2.10 2.39 13.52
C ILE A 99 -1.99 3.89 13.26
N GLU A 100 -1.76 4.65 14.32
CA GLU A 100 -1.70 6.12 14.27
C GLU A 100 -0.44 6.63 14.96
N ALA A 101 0.22 7.60 14.35
CA ALA A 101 1.35 8.28 14.94
C ALA A 101 1.44 9.72 14.43
N ASN A 102 2.32 10.50 15.04
CA ASN A 102 2.76 11.77 14.50
C ASN A 102 3.94 11.61 13.60
N TRP A 103 4.08 12.46 12.62
CA TRP A 103 5.32 12.62 11.88
C TRP A 103 6.47 12.87 12.85
N GLY A 104 7.46 11.99 12.83
CA GLY A 104 8.61 12.00 13.73
C GLY A 104 8.47 11.19 15.02
N ASP A 105 7.30 10.64 15.36
CA ASP A 105 7.18 9.65 16.43
C ASP A 105 7.92 8.36 16.05
N VAL A 106 8.35 7.60 17.04
CA VAL A 106 8.76 6.21 16.87
C VAL A 106 7.51 5.34 16.96
N ILE A 107 7.35 4.43 16.01
CA ILE A 107 6.29 3.41 16.01
C ILE A 107 6.94 2.09 16.42
N ASN A 108 6.41 1.47 17.47
CA ASN A 108 6.88 0.19 17.99
C ASN A 108 5.70 -0.79 17.97
N VAL A 109 5.77 -1.78 17.10
CA VAL A 109 4.70 -2.75 16.89
C VAL A 109 5.21 -4.15 17.16
N LYS A 110 4.74 -4.75 18.23
CA LYS A 110 4.95 -6.17 18.48
C LYS A 110 3.89 -6.96 17.72
N VAL A 111 4.33 -7.87 16.86
CA VAL A 111 3.47 -8.76 16.08
C VAL A 111 3.68 -10.19 16.57
N THR A 112 2.61 -10.83 17.02
CA THR A 112 2.61 -12.22 17.47
C THR A 112 1.87 -13.09 16.46
N ASN A 113 2.55 -14.13 15.95
CA ASN A 113 1.95 -15.12 15.08
C ASN A 113 1.23 -16.18 15.90
N ASN A 114 -0.10 -16.08 16.00
CA ASN A 114 -0.96 -17.05 16.67
C ASN A 114 -1.70 -17.98 15.67
N ILE A 115 -1.20 -18.12 14.44
CA ILE A 115 -1.69 -19.12 13.49
C ILE A 115 -1.00 -20.45 13.82
N THR A 116 -1.59 -21.18 14.79
CA THR A 116 -0.97 -22.39 15.38
C THR A 116 -1.76 -23.67 15.14
N ASP A 117 -2.91 -23.58 14.47
CA ASP A 117 -3.80 -24.67 14.10
C ASP A 117 -3.50 -25.23 12.69
N ASN A 118 -4.45 -25.97 12.11
CA ASN A 118 -4.33 -26.49 10.75
C ASN A 118 -4.14 -25.35 9.74
N GLY A 119 -2.97 -25.30 9.10
CA GLY A 119 -2.55 -24.22 8.21
C GLY A 119 -1.52 -23.30 8.85
N LYS A 120 -0.72 -23.84 9.81
CA LYS A 120 0.47 -23.15 10.34
C LYS A 120 1.26 -22.53 9.22
N GLU A 121 1.55 -21.24 9.34
CA GLU A 121 2.28 -20.49 8.33
C GLU A 121 3.11 -19.38 8.96
N GLY A 122 4.19 -19.00 8.30
CA GLY A 122 4.92 -17.79 8.65
C GLY A 122 4.09 -16.55 8.36
N LEU A 123 4.52 -15.43 8.88
CA LEU A 123 3.98 -14.12 8.52
C LEU A 123 5.02 -13.02 8.67
N SER A 124 4.74 -11.88 8.08
CA SER A 124 5.46 -10.62 8.32
C SER A 124 4.50 -9.46 8.11
N LEU A 125 4.89 -8.25 8.51
CA LEU A 125 4.15 -7.03 8.18
C LEU A 125 5.07 -6.00 7.54
N HIS A 126 4.64 -5.49 6.40
CA HIS A 126 5.22 -4.36 5.71
C HIS A 126 4.43 -3.07 5.99
N TRP A 127 5.13 -1.96 6.14
CA TRP A 127 4.61 -0.63 6.44
C TRP A 127 4.63 0.21 5.16
N HIS A 128 3.63 0.02 4.33
CA HIS A 128 3.62 0.50 2.95
C HIS A 128 3.91 2.00 2.84
N GLY A 129 4.93 2.34 2.05
CA GLY A 129 5.36 3.71 1.77
C GLY A 129 6.18 4.39 2.88
N GLN A 130 6.43 3.73 4.04
CA GLN A 130 7.37 4.28 5.01
C GLN A 130 8.81 4.02 4.56
N PRO A 131 9.69 5.05 4.50
CA PRO A 131 11.03 4.92 3.93
C PRO A 131 11.96 3.98 4.68
N GLN A 132 11.74 3.75 5.97
CA GLN A 132 12.60 2.88 6.81
C GLN A 132 14.08 3.29 6.78
N LYS A 133 14.39 4.60 6.65
CA LYS A 133 15.76 5.09 6.40
C LYS A 133 16.78 4.63 7.43
N LEU A 134 16.41 4.48 8.70
CA LEU A 134 17.30 4.05 9.78
C LEU A 134 16.95 2.66 10.30
N SER A 135 16.05 1.96 9.66
CA SER A 135 15.51 0.67 10.10
C SER A 135 15.16 -0.27 8.94
N PRO A 136 16.07 -0.51 7.95
CA PRO A 136 15.74 -1.33 6.78
C PRO A 136 15.30 -2.76 7.14
N TRP A 137 15.72 -3.26 8.32
CA TRP A 137 15.25 -4.55 8.84
C TRP A 137 13.79 -4.55 9.30
N ALA A 138 13.17 -3.38 9.48
CA ALA A 138 11.76 -3.24 9.85
C ALA A 138 10.83 -3.14 8.63
N ASP A 139 11.35 -3.24 7.40
CA ASP A 139 10.56 -3.19 6.17
C ASP A 139 9.57 -4.36 6.03
N GLY A 140 9.84 -5.49 6.70
CA GLY A 140 8.87 -6.57 6.86
C GLY A 140 8.71 -7.49 5.66
N VAL A 141 9.73 -7.63 4.81
CA VAL A 141 9.69 -8.48 3.62
C VAL A 141 10.48 -9.77 3.82
N PRO A 142 9.81 -10.94 3.85
CA PRO A 142 10.50 -12.24 3.89
C PRO A 142 11.46 -12.40 2.71
N SER A 143 12.57 -13.08 2.92
CA SER A 143 13.68 -13.25 1.97
C SER A 143 14.49 -11.97 1.67
N VAL A 144 14.01 -10.79 2.02
CA VAL A 144 14.70 -9.53 1.76
C VAL A 144 15.19 -8.87 3.04
N SER A 145 14.30 -8.44 3.92
CA SER A 145 14.67 -7.72 5.15
C SER A 145 14.70 -8.61 6.40
N GLN A 146 13.98 -9.73 6.41
CA GLN A 146 13.84 -10.64 7.55
C GLN A 146 13.47 -12.07 7.13
N CYS A 147 13.56 -13.00 8.07
CA CYS A 147 12.84 -14.28 7.97
C CYS A 147 11.38 -14.12 8.43
N PRO A 148 10.45 -14.99 8.01
CA PRO A 148 9.08 -14.98 8.52
C PRO A 148 9.01 -15.17 10.04
N ILE A 149 8.01 -14.59 10.67
CA ILE A 149 7.67 -14.84 12.07
C ILE A 149 7.04 -16.24 12.14
N ALA A 150 7.73 -17.18 12.77
CA ALA A 150 7.26 -18.56 12.89
C ALA A 150 5.97 -18.66 13.73
N PRO A 151 5.13 -19.68 13.53
CA PRO A 151 3.96 -19.94 14.38
C PRO A 151 4.33 -20.01 15.87
N GLY A 152 3.62 -19.27 16.71
CA GLY A 152 3.87 -19.16 18.15
C GLY A 152 4.98 -18.18 18.54
N SER A 153 5.66 -17.55 17.56
CA SER A 153 6.72 -16.56 17.79
C SER A 153 6.21 -15.12 17.61
N SER A 154 7.05 -14.15 17.94
CA SER A 154 6.76 -12.73 17.74
C SER A 154 7.97 -11.98 17.23
N PHE A 155 7.73 -10.87 16.52
CA PHE A 155 8.73 -9.90 16.10
C PHE A 155 8.28 -8.50 16.50
N THR A 156 9.21 -7.62 16.89
CA THR A 156 8.90 -6.23 17.18
C THR A 156 9.52 -5.35 16.11
N TYR A 157 8.66 -4.71 15.35
CA TYR A 157 9.03 -3.67 14.40
C TYR A 157 9.18 -2.35 15.14
N GLU A 158 10.32 -1.70 14.99
CA GLU A 158 10.53 -0.36 15.51
C GLU A 158 11.11 0.52 14.40
N PHE A 159 10.42 1.60 14.11
CA PHE A 159 10.82 2.54 13.06
C PHE A 159 10.25 3.93 13.35
N ARG A 160 10.85 4.93 12.73
CA ARG A 160 10.40 6.30 12.82
C ARG A 160 9.35 6.60 11.76
N ALA A 161 8.31 7.35 12.10
CA ALA A 161 7.34 7.89 11.15
C ALA A 161 8.00 9.02 10.35
N GLU A 162 8.65 8.67 9.24
CA GLU A 162 9.46 9.59 8.43
C GLU A 162 8.66 10.34 7.38
N SER A 163 7.56 9.73 6.91
CA SER A 163 6.57 10.34 6.02
C SER A 163 5.26 10.57 6.78
N PHE A 164 4.41 11.49 6.28
CA PHE A 164 3.10 11.76 6.88
C PHE A 164 2.00 11.73 5.81
N GLY A 165 0.80 11.35 6.21
CA GLY A 165 -0.36 11.16 5.35
C GLY A 165 -1.07 9.85 5.63
N SER A 166 -1.67 9.28 4.61
CA SER A 166 -2.48 8.08 4.68
C SER A 166 -1.78 6.92 4.01
N SER A 167 -1.76 5.77 4.68
CA SER A 167 -1.21 4.53 4.16
C SER A 167 -1.87 3.33 4.83
N TRP A 168 -1.22 2.19 4.73
CA TRP A 168 -1.68 0.92 5.27
C TRP A 168 -0.49 0.04 5.62
N TYR A 169 -0.76 -1.02 6.35
CA TYR A 169 0.20 -2.10 6.60
C TYR A 169 -0.42 -3.42 6.16
N HIS A 170 0.41 -4.33 5.69
CA HIS A 170 -0.07 -5.61 5.19
C HIS A 170 1.00 -6.71 5.27
N SER A 171 0.56 -7.96 5.22
CA SER A 171 1.49 -9.07 5.08
C SER A 171 2.27 -8.97 3.78
N HIS A 172 3.56 -9.27 3.86
CA HIS A 172 4.42 -9.48 2.70
C HIS A 172 4.90 -10.94 2.59
N PHE A 173 4.26 -11.84 3.34
CA PHE A 173 4.45 -13.28 3.21
C PHE A 173 3.52 -13.81 2.13
N SER A 174 4.07 -14.16 0.95
CA SER A 174 3.28 -14.60 -0.20
C SER A 174 2.15 -13.60 -0.54
N ALA A 175 0.99 -14.10 -0.94
CA ALA A 175 -0.22 -13.29 -1.12
C ALA A 175 -1.13 -13.25 0.13
N GLN A 176 -0.59 -13.47 1.31
CA GLN A 176 -1.34 -13.67 2.56
C GLN A 176 -2.29 -12.52 2.91
N TYR A 177 -1.99 -11.28 2.51
CA TYR A 177 -2.88 -10.15 2.77
C TYR A 177 -4.24 -10.27 2.03
N ASN A 178 -4.32 -11.07 0.96
CA ASN A 178 -5.60 -11.40 0.31
C ASN A 178 -6.59 -12.12 1.25
N ASP A 179 -6.09 -12.81 2.27
CA ASP A 179 -6.93 -13.45 3.29
C ASP A 179 -7.27 -12.53 4.47
N GLY A 180 -6.81 -11.25 4.45
CA GLY A 180 -7.24 -10.26 5.44
C GLY A 180 -6.14 -9.69 6.34
N LEU A 181 -4.87 -10.09 6.17
CA LEU A 181 -3.76 -9.57 6.98
C LEU A 181 -3.32 -8.18 6.49
N PHE A 182 -4.14 -7.18 6.71
CA PHE A 182 -3.88 -5.77 6.42
C PHE A 182 -4.71 -4.83 7.31
N GLY A 183 -4.27 -3.59 7.43
CA GLY A 183 -5.00 -2.54 8.15
C GLY A 183 -4.48 -1.14 7.82
N PRO A 184 -5.21 -0.08 8.20
CA PRO A 184 -4.83 1.30 7.90
C PRO A 184 -3.71 1.81 8.79
N LEU A 185 -2.88 2.71 8.22
CA LEU A 185 -1.82 3.45 8.88
C LEU A 185 -2.00 4.94 8.59
N VAL A 186 -2.12 5.77 9.63
CA VAL A 186 -2.23 7.22 9.47
C VAL A 186 -1.13 7.91 10.27
N ILE A 187 -0.29 8.66 9.56
CA ILE A 187 0.71 9.51 10.17
C ILE A 187 0.22 10.97 10.05
N TYR A 188 -0.09 11.55 11.20
CA TYR A 188 -0.53 12.93 11.25
C TYR A 188 0.65 13.87 11.06
N GLY A 189 0.48 14.82 10.19
CA GLY A 189 1.49 15.81 9.84
C GLY A 189 0.86 17.07 9.29
N PRO A 190 1.68 17.96 8.75
CA PRO A 190 1.23 19.20 8.19
C PRO A 190 0.10 19.02 7.14
N ASN A 191 -0.85 19.95 7.13
CA ASN A 191 -1.98 19.98 6.21
C ASN A 191 -2.01 21.28 5.41
N HIS A 192 -2.11 21.21 4.08
CA HIS A 192 -2.10 22.38 3.20
C HIS A 192 -3.49 22.73 2.66
N VAL A 193 -4.49 21.91 2.92
CA VAL A 193 -5.90 22.15 2.56
C VAL A 193 -6.76 22.08 3.79
N ASP A 194 -7.47 23.17 4.09
CA ASP A 194 -8.39 23.23 5.22
C ASP A 194 -9.56 22.27 5.03
N HIS A 195 -9.97 21.61 6.10
CA HIS A 195 -11.19 20.81 6.18
C HIS A 195 -11.82 20.93 7.58
N ASP A 196 -13.12 20.74 7.67
CA ASP A 196 -13.84 20.82 8.94
C ASP A 196 -13.81 19.51 9.72
N ILE A 197 -13.88 18.36 9.02
CA ILE A 197 -14.03 17.02 9.62
C ILE A 197 -13.10 16.04 8.89
N ASP A 198 -12.32 15.28 9.63
CA ASP A 198 -11.55 14.14 9.10
C ASP A 198 -12.34 12.85 9.39
N LEU A 199 -12.82 12.17 8.36
CA LEU A 199 -13.56 10.93 8.48
C LEU A 199 -12.64 9.70 8.64
N GLY A 200 -11.33 9.90 8.51
CA GLY A 200 -10.34 8.83 8.63
C GLY A 200 -10.23 7.95 7.39
N PRO A 201 -9.64 6.75 7.55
CA PRO A 201 -9.39 5.83 6.46
C PRO A 201 -10.66 5.28 5.82
N VAL A 202 -10.63 5.20 4.49
CA VAL A 202 -11.59 4.49 3.66
C VAL A 202 -10.83 3.41 2.90
N MET A 203 -10.82 2.20 3.46
CA MET A 203 -10.17 1.04 2.88
C MET A 203 -11.06 0.48 1.77
N LEU A 204 -10.52 0.41 0.56
CA LEU A 204 -11.15 -0.13 -0.64
C LEU A 204 -10.46 -1.46 -0.95
N SER A 205 -11.20 -2.55 -0.98
CA SER A 205 -10.59 -3.86 -1.25
C SER A 205 -11.48 -4.74 -2.11
N ASP A 206 -10.91 -5.28 -3.18
CA ASP A 206 -11.49 -6.49 -3.76
C ASP A 206 -11.50 -7.62 -2.73
N TYR A 207 -12.39 -8.58 -2.92
CA TYR A 207 -12.55 -9.68 -1.99
C TYR A 207 -12.74 -10.99 -2.75
N ILE A 208 -11.81 -11.90 -2.54
CA ILE A 208 -11.77 -13.22 -3.16
C ILE A 208 -12.16 -14.24 -2.09
N HIS A 209 -13.13 -15.10 -2.37
CA HIS A 209 -13.63 -16.09 -1.41
C HIS A 209 -12.67 -17.27 -1.25
N GLU A 210 -11.89 -17.59 -2.28
CA GLU A 210 -10.84 -18.60 -2.17
C GLU A 210 -9.71 -18.13 -1.25
N SER A 211 -8.98 -19.08 -0.67
CA SER A 211 -7.79 -18.76 0.12
C SER A 211 -6.65 -18.28 -0.79
N TYR A 212 -5.75 -17.45 -0.26
CA TYR A 212 -4.59 -17.02 -1.01
C TYR A 212 -3.73 -18.21 -1.48
N ARG A 213 -3.66 -19.29 -0.70
CA ARG A 213 -2.91 -20.51 -1.07
C ARG A 213 -3.48 -21.16 -2.32
N THR A 214 -4.81 -21.38 -2.35
CA THR A 214 -5.48 -21.92 -3.54
C THR A 214 -5.27 -21.02 -4.75
N MET A 215 -5.36 -19.70 -4.54
CA MET A 215 -5.08 -18.71 -5.59
C MET A 215 -3.67 -18.86 -6.15
N ILE A 216 -2.65 -18.93 -5.30
CA ILE A 216 -1.24 -19.06 -5.73
C ILE A 216 -0.97 -20.40 -6.41
N GLU A 217 -1.57 -21.48 -5.92
CA GLU A 217 -1.51 -22.79 -6.59
C GLU A 217 -2.06 -22.72 -8.02
N GLY A 218 -3.20 -22.04 -8.21
CA GLY A 218 -3.79 -21.82 -9.53
C GLY A 218 -2.88 -21.00 -10.46
N VAL A 219 -2.26 -19.93 -9.95
CA VAL A 219 -1.29 -19.11 -10.72
C VAL A 219 -0.05 -19.94 -11.14
N ALA A 220 0.39 -20.87 -10.29
CA ALA A 220 1.54 -21.74 -10.56
C ALA A 220 1.21 -22.95 -11.44
N GLU A 221 -0.05 -23.20 -11.79
CA GLU A 221 -0.45 -24.31 -12.64
C GLU A 221 0.12 -24.19 -14.07
N LYS A 222 0.25 -25.33 -14.73
CA LYS A 222 0.73 -25.40 -16.12
C LYS A 222 -0.34 -24.88 -17.07
N VAL A 223 -0.17 -23.67 -17.57
CA VAL A 223 -1.11 -23.08 -18.54
C VAL A 223 -0.33 -22.56 -19.74
N PRO A 224 -0.66 -23.02 -20.97
CA PRO A 224 0.04 -22.59 -22.17
C PRO A 224 -0.09 -21.10 -22.49
N ASP A 225 -1.17 -20.45 -22.02
CA ASP A 225 -1.58 -19.12 -22.44
C ASP A 225 -1.33 -18.00 -21.41
N GLY A 226 -0.53 -18.26 -20.38
CA GLY A 226 -0.18 -17.31 -19.34
C GLY A 226 -0.73 -17.65 -17.95
N PRO A 227 -0.39 -16.88 -16.91
CA PRO A 227 -0.86 -17.11 -15.55
C PRO A 227 -2.39 -17.08 -15.46
N VAL A 228 -2.99 -18.02 -14.72
CA VAL A 228 -4.42 -18.01 -14.42
C VAL A 228 -4.64 -17.16 -13.16
N PHE A 229 -5.50 -16.17 -13.28
CA PHE A 229 -5.85 -15.30 -12.17
C PHE A 229 -7.19 -15.70 -11.54
N PRO A 230 -7.37 -15.47 -10.23
CA PRO A 230 -8.59 -15.85 -9.53
C PRO A 230 -9.79 -15.01 -9.96
N ASN A 231 -11.01 -15.53 -9.74
CA ASN A 231 -12.20 -14.72 -9.79
C ASN A 231 -12.25 -13.78 -8.57
N VAL A 232 -12.60 -12.52 -8.79
CA VAL A 232 -12.93 -11.60 -7.71
C VAL A 232 -14.41 -11.73 -7.40
N ASP A 233 -14.76 -12.08 -6.17
CA ASP A 233 -16.15 -12.36 -5.81
C ASP A 233 -16.91 -11.10 -5.44
N ASN A 234 -16.26 -10.15 -4.76
CA ASN A 234 -16.92 -8.93 -4.28
C ASN A 234 -15.94 -7.75 -4.18
N ASN A 235 -16.47 -6.57 -3.88
CA ASN A 235 -15.72 -5.37 -3.58
C ASN A 235 -16.24 -4.73 -2.28
N LEU A 236 -15.33 -4.38 -1.35
CA LEU A 236 -15.66 -3.97 0.00
C LEU A 236 -15.19 -2.54 0.28
N ILE A 237 -15.93 -1.84 1.14
CA ILE A 237 -15.51 -0.56 1.73
C ILE A 237 -15.42 -0.74 3.25
N ASN A 238 -14.24 -0.50 3.83
CA ASN A 238 -13.94 -0.75 5.24
C ASN A 238 -14.35 -2.17 5.69
N GLY A 239 -14.01 -3.16 4.86
CA GLY A 239 -14.25 -4.57 5.15
C GLY A 239 -15.72 -5.00 5.18
N LYS A 240 -16.62 -4.25 4.55
CA LYS A 240 -18.05 -4.57 4.47
C LYS A 240 -18.57 -4.49 3.05
N GLY A 241 -19.42 -5.42 2.72
CA GLY A 241 -20.14 -5.50 1.45
C GLY A 241 -21.33 -6.45 1.55
N ASN A 242 -22.10 -6.54 0.50
CA ASN A 242 -23.18 -7.55 0.39
C ASN A 242 -22.92 -8.43 -0.83
N TYR A 243 -22.77 -9.72 -0.59
CA TYR A 243 -22.66 -10.71 -1.65
C TYR A 243 -24.03 -11.32 -1.99
N ASN A 244 -24.24 -11.60 -3.26
CA ASN A 244 -25.44 -12.31 -3.69
C ASN A 244 -25.27 -13.81 -3.44
N CYS A 245 -25.78 -14.31 -2.31
CA CYS A 245 -25.66 -15.72 -1.94
C CYS A 245 -26.23 -16.71 -2.98
N ASN A 246 -27.09 -16.27 -3.89
CA ASN A 246 -27.59 -17.12 -5.00
C ASN A 246 -26.52 -17.37 -6.07
N SER A 247 -25.44 -16.58 -6.09
CA SER A 247 -24.30 -16.75 -7.01
C SER A 247 -23.24 -17.71 -6.44
N THR A 248 -23.41 -18.22 -5.21
CA THR A 248 -22.45 -19.11 -4.56
C THR A 248 -22.43 -20.47 -5.22
N LEU A 249 -21.27 -20.88 -5.72
CA LEU A 249 -21.06 -22.22 -6.29
C LEU A 249 -20.77 -23.30 -5.21
N GLY A 250 -20.72 -22.89 -3.96
CA GLY A 250 -20.44 -23.74 -2.79
C GLY A 250 -20.19 -22.90 -1.54
N GLY A 251 -20.03 -23.54 -0.38
CA GLY A 251 -19.78 -22.85 0.88
C GLY A 251 -21.04 -22.34 1.59
N VAL A 252 -20.84 -21.67 2.72
CA VAL A 252 -21.91 -21.10 3.55
C VAL A 252 -21.99 -19.60 3.28
N CYS A 253 -23.20 -19.11 2.99
CA CYS A 253 -23.43 -17.69 2.76
C CYS A 253 -24.69 -17.22 3.48
N THR A 254 -24.61 -16.08 4.17
CA THR A 254 -25.70 -15.44 4.90
C THR A 254 -25.99 -14.09 4.22
N PRO A 255 -27.14 -13.89 3.60
CA PRO A 255 -27.44 -12.64 2.91
C PRO A 255 -27.59 -11.46 3.88
N GLY A 256 -27.28 -10.24 3.40
CA GLY A 256 -27.50 -9.00 4.16
C GLY A 256 -26.45 -8.74 5.24
N ALA A 257 -25.16 -9.01 4.97
CA ALA A 257 -24.05 -8.73 5.88
C ALA A 257 -23.94 -7.25 6.29
N GLY A 258 -24.42 -6.35 5.44
CA GLY A 258 -24.48 -4.92 5.69
C GLY A 258 -23.35 -4.13 5.01
N LEU A 259 -23.52 -2.83 4.99
CA LEU A 259 -22.61 -1.88 4.35
C LEU A 259 -22.00 -0.94 5.39
N SER A 260 -20.85 -0.40 5.07
CA SER A 260 -20.26 0.71 5.82
C SER A 260 -21.14 1.96 5.74
N LYS A 261 -21.17 2.73 6.83
CA LYS A 261 -21.97 3.95 6.92
C LYS A 261 -21.08 5.09 7.36
N PHE A 262 -21.25 6.23 6.68
CA PHE A 262 -20.55 7.47 6.97
C PHE A 262 -21.56 8.57 7.27
N LYS A 263 -21.11 9.66 7.88
CA LYS A 263 -21.93 10.81 8.19
C LYS A 263 -21.34 12.07 7.59
N PHE A 264 -22.16 12.83 6.83
CA PHE A 264 -21.85 14.16 6.38
C PHE A 264 -22.63 15.19 7.19
N THR A 265 -22.04 16.39 7.33
CA THR A 265 -22.68 17.55 7.93
C THR A 265 -22.83 18.62 6.85
N LYS A 266 -24.05 19.04 6.55
CA LYS A 266 -24.34 20.01 5.50
C LYS A 266 -23.50 21.29 5.63
N GLY A 267 -22.89 21.70 4.53
CA GLY A 267 -22.06 22.90 4.45
C GLY A 267 -20.67 22.75 5.08
N LYS A 268 -20.27 21.53 5.51
CA LYS A 268 -18.94 21.23 6.03
C LYS A 268 -18.11 20.50 5.00
N THR A 269 -16.80 20.71 5.05
CA THR A 269 -15.82 19.96 4.29
C THR A 269 -15.36 18.74 5.06
N HIS A 270 -15.30 17.60 4.38
CA HIS A 270 -14.93 16.31 4.97
C HIS A 270 -13.69 15.77 4.27
N ARG A 271 -12.64 15.47 5.03
CA ARG A 271 -11.47 14.73 4.52
C ARG A 271 -11.74 13.25 4.60
N LEU A 272 -11.48 12.53 3.51
CA LEU A 272 -11.48 11.09 3.45
C LEU A 272 -10.09 10.63 2.99
N ARG A 273 -9.63 9.53 3.57
CA ARG A 273 -8.30 8.95 3.32
C ARG A 273 -8.48 7.64 2.57
N LEU A 274 -8.49 7.74 1.23
CA LEU A 274 -8.72 6.59 0.36
C LEU A 274 -7.48 5.71 0.29
N ILE A 275 -7.65 4.41 0.48
CA ILE A 275 -6.56 3.42 0.45
C ILE A 275 -7.04 2.22 -0.34
N ASN A 276 -6.43 1.93 -1.50
CA ASN A 276 -6.69 0.68 -2.19
C ASN A 276 -5.82 -0.43 -1.60
N SER A 277 -6.41 -1.21 -0.72
CA SER A 277 -5.84 -2.39 -0.07
C SER A 277 -6.28 -3.71 -0.71
N GLY A 278 -6.76 -3.66 -1.94
CA GLY A 278 -7.10 -4.83 -2.73
C GLY A 278 -5.88 -5.63 -3.15
N SER A 279 -6.10 -6.81 -3.68
CA SER A 279 -5.06 -7.75 -4.12
C SER A 279 -5.03 -7.94 -5.64
N ALA A 280 -6.10 -7.55 -6.34
CA ALA A 280 -6.31 -7.85 -7.74
C ALA A 280 -6.78 -6.65 -8.59
N GLY A 281 -7.46 -5.63 -8.00
CA GLY A 281 -8.22 -4.67 -8.78
C GLY A 281 -7.90 -3.19 -8.57
N THR A 282 -7.98 -2.45 -9.69
CA THR A 282 -7.99 -0.99 -9.68
C THR A 282 -9.38 -0.48 -9.28
N GLN A 283 -9.42 0.48 -8.35
CA GLN A 283 -10.65 1.07 -7.83
C GLN A 283 -10.96 2.40 -8.52
N LYS A 284 -12.22 2.60 -8.91
CA LYS A 284 -12.80 3.87 -9.36
C LYS A 284 -13.71 4.39 -8.25
N PHE A 285 -13.21 5.36 -7.49
CA PHE A 285 -13.92 5.88 -6.33
C PHE A 285 -14.72 7.13 -6.68
N SER A 286 -15.98 7.19 -6.23
CA SER A 286 -16.85 8.37 -6.38
C SER A 286 -17.83 8.53 -5.21
N ILE A 287 -18.41 9.71 -5.06
CA ILE A 287 -19.54 9.97 -4.16
C ILE A 287 -20.63 10.63 -4.96
N ASP A 288 -21.81 9.99 -5.01
CA ASP A 288 -22.92 10.45 -5.84
C ASP A 288 -23.26 11.93 -5.59
N GLY A 289 -23.27 12.73 -6.65
CA GLY A 289 -23.61 14.15 -6.62
C GLY A 289 -22.56 15.07 -5.97
N HIS A 290 -21.32 14.58 -5.74
CA HIS A 290 -20.26 15.37 -5.11
C HIS A 290 -19.01 15.42 -5.97
N GLN A 291 -18.35 16.58 -5.96
CA GLN A 291 -17.00 16.75 -6.49
C GLN A 291 -15.97 16.38 -5.41
N LEU A 292 -14.89 15.74 -5.85
CA LEU A 292 -13.80 15.26 -5.01
C LEU A 292 -12.59 16.16 -5.25
N GLN A 293 -12.13 16.89 -4.24
CA GLN A 293 -10.88 17.64 -4.32
C GLN A 293 -9.75 16.76 -3.83
N VAL A 294 -8.90 16.28 -4.74
CA VAL A 294 -7.72 15.48 -4.41
C VAL A 294 -6.63 16.39 -3.89
N THR A 295 -6.10 16.08 -2.71
CA THR A 295 -5.15 16.94 -1.98
C THR A 295 -3.79 16.29 -1.76
N ALA A 296 -3.72 14.95 -1.79
CA ALA A 296 -2.48 14.20 -1.70
C ALA A 296 -2.61 12.89 -2.46
N VAL A 297 -1.50 12.37 -2.96
CA VAL A 297 -1.36 11.02 -3.51
C VAL A 297 -0.21 10.30 -2.79
N ASP A 298 -0.50 9.08 -2.32
CA ASP A 298 0.37 8.36 -1.40
C ASP A 298 0.76 9.26 -0.20
N TYR A 299 2.02 9.45 0.11
CA TYR A 299 2.44 10.40 1.16
C TYR A 299 2.75 11.81 0.65
N VAL A 300 2.47 12.11 -0.61
CA VAL A 300 2.86 13.37 -1.24
C VAL A 300 1.69 14.33 -1.36
N PRO A 301 1.67 15.45 -0.61
CA PRO A 301 0.74 16.55 -0.84
C PRO A 301 0.89 17.11 -2.26
N ILE A 302 -0.22 17.35 -2.95
CA ILE A 302 -0.23 17.89 -4.32
C ILE A 302 -0.97 19.24 -4.38
N ILE A 303 -0.75 19.99 -5.44
CA ILE A 303 -1.62 21.12 -5.79
C ILE A 303 -3.02 20.56 -6.01
N PRO A 304 -4.03 20.99 -5.23
CA PRO A 304 -5.34 20.37 -5.30
C PRO A 304 -5.99 20.49 -6.66
N TYR A 305 -6.54 19.40 -7.16
CA TYR A 305 -7.42 19.40 -8.32
C TYR A 305 -8.77 18.76 -7.99
N THR A 306 -9.77 18.99 -8.82
CA THR A 306 -11.14 18.47 -8.59
C THR A 306 -11.51 17.48 -9.69
N THR A 307 -12.11 16.37 -9.29
CA THR A 307 -12.62 15.32 -10.16
C THR A 307 -13.93 14.74 -9.62
N GLU A 308 -14.65 14.00 -10.44
CA GLU A 308 -15.81 13.22 -9.98
C GLU A 308 -15.43 11.77 -9.64
N VAL A 309 -14.30 11.28 -10.16
CA VAL A 309 -13.82 9.92 -9.95
C VAL A 309 -12.32 9.95 -9.68
N VAL A 310 -11.89 9.28 -8.63
CA VAL A 310 -10.47 9.05 -8.31
C VAL A 310 -10.11 7.62 -8.68
N THR A 311 -9.03 7.46 -9.45
CA THR A 311 -8.50 6.14 -9.83
C THR A 311 -7.37 5.74 -8.90
N LEU A 312 -7.50 4.57 -8.26
CA LEU A 312 -6.49 4.01 -7.37
C LEU A 312 -6.14 2.60 -7.80
N ALA A 313 -4.92 2.39 -8.25
CA ALA A 313 -4.38 1.04 -8.40
C ALA A 313 -4.02 0.45 -7.01
N ILE A 314 -3.77 -0.84 -6.94
CA ILE A 314 -3.46 -1.54 -5.69
C ILE A 314 -2.22 -0.90 -5.03
N GLY A 315 -2.28 -0.67 -3.73
CA GLY A 315 -1.23 -0.01 -2.95
C GLY A 315 -1.28 1.51 -2.96
N GLN A 316 -2.00 2.12 -3.90
CA GLN A 316 -2.11 3.58 -3.99
C GLN A 316 -3.08 4.16 -2.96
N ARG A 317 -2.80 5.41 -2.57
CA ARG A 317 -3.63 6.18 -1.66
C ARG A 317 -3.91 7.56 -2.26
N ALA A 318 -5.03 8.13 -1.87
CA ALA A 318 -5.35 9.54 -2.12
C ALA A 318 -6.10 10.13 -0.93
N ASP A 319 -5.70 11.33 -0.51
CA ASP A 319 -6.51 12.10 0.41
C ASP A 319 -7.39 13.06 -0.39
N ILE A 320 -8.67 13.05 -0.08
CA ILE A 320 -9.65 13.93 -0.71
C ILE A 320 -10.38 14.80 0.30
N VAL A 321 -10.79 15.98 -0.13
CA VAL A 321 -11.69 16.85 0.61
C VAL A 321 -12.98 17.01 -0.18
N VAL A 322 -14.11 16.78 0.50
CA VAL A 322 -15.45 16.82 -0.10
C VAL A 322 -16.31 17.81 0.63
N MET A 323 -16.92 18.76 -0.11
CA MET A 323 -17.94 19.67 0.42
C MET A 323 -19.28 18.93 0.50
N ALA A 324 -19.87 18.85 1.70
CA ALA A 324 -21.21 18.31 1.89
C ALA A 324 -22.28 19.30 1.39
N SER A 325 -22.54 19.26 0.10
CA SER A 325 -23.43 20.21 -0.60
C SER A 325 -24.91 19.82 -0.62
N GLY A 326 -25.24 18.61 -0.15
CA GLY A 326 -26.61 18.09 -0.08
C GLY A 326 -27.45 18.73 1.03
N GLU A 327 -28.73 18.38 1.11
CA GLU A 327 -29.62 18.76 2.19
C GLU A 327 -29.38 17.92 3.46
N SER A 328 -29.73 18.45 4.62
CA SER A 328 -29.48 17.75 5.90
C SER A 328 -30.19 16.40 6.04
N THR A 329 -31.20 16.15 5.22
CA THR A 329 -31.98 14.90 5.17
C THR A 329 -31.52 13.94 4.09
N ASP A 330 -30.52 14.30 3.30
CA ASP A 330 -30.07 13.48 2.17
C ASP A 330 -29.29 12.25 2.62
N ALA A 331 -29.38 11.22 1.79
CA ALA A 331 -28.53 10.05 1.84
C ALA A 331 -27.99 9.77 0.44
N VAL A 332 -26.68 9.58 0.31
CA VAL A 332 -26.01 9.35 -0.98
C VAL A 332 -25.11 8.14 -0.93
N TRP A 333 -24.85 7.50 -2.06
CA TRP A 333 -23.90 6.41 -2.16
C TRP A 333 -22.47 6.94 -2.27
N MET A 334 -21.59 6.34 -1.50
CA MET A 334 -20.15 6.25 -1.75
C MET A 334 -19.91 4.96 -2.53
N ARG A 335 -19.18 5.06 -3.62
CA ARG A 335 -18.91 3.94 -4.55
C ARG A 335 -17.43 3.71 -4.69
N SER A 336 -17.09 2.45 -4.78
CA SER A 336 -15.79 1.99 -5.24
C SER A 336 -16.04 0.87 -6.25
N ASP A 337 -15.85 1.17 -7.52
CA ASP A 337 -16.09 0.20 -8.58
C ASP A 337 -14.77 -0.36 -9.08
N LEU A 338 -14.68 -1.69 -9.22
CA LEU A 338 -13.52 -2.35 -9.82
C LEU A 338 -13.51 -2.11 -11.32
N ASP A 339 -12.38 -1.69 -11.85
CA ASP A 339 -12.14 -1.53 -13.27
C ASP A 339 -11.85 -2.90 -13.91
N VAL A 340 -12.90 -3.70 -14.06
CA VAL A 340 -12.81 -5.09 -14.56
C VAL A 340 -12.11 -5.19 -15.92
N PRO A 341 -12.37 -4.32 -16.92
CA PRO A 341 -11.63 -4.34 -18.18
C PRO A 341 -10.12 -4.24 -18.04
N CYS A 342 -9.65 -3.49 -17.04
CA CYS A 342 -8.21 -3.32 -16.79
C CYS A 342 -7.56 -4.48 -16.03
N MET A 343 -8.34 -5.30 -15.35
CA MET A 343 -7.80 -6.36 -14.50
C MET A 343 -7.51 -7.66 -15.25
N ARG A 344 -8.14 -7.89 -16.40
CA ARG A 344 -8.20 -9.19 -17.09
C ARG A 344 -8.72 -10.34 -16.22
N LEU A 345 -9.40 -10.01 -15.14
CA LEU A 345 -10.00 -10.96 -14.22
C LEU A 345 -11.50 -11.07 -14.48
N THR A 346 -12.08 -12.18 -14.06
CA THR A 346 -13.52 -12.25 -13.88
C THR A 346 -13.89 -11.66 -12.53
N CYS A 347 -15.04 -10.98 -12.47
CA CYS A 347 -15.54 -10.40 -11.24
C CYS A 347 -17.05 -10.64 -11.11
N THR A 348 -17.47 -11.19 -9.99
CA THR A 348 -18.89 -11.48 -9.73
C THR A 348 -19.65 -10.22 -9.34
N ASN A 349 -19.10 -9.42 -8.42
CA ASN A 349 -19.67 -8.13 -8.02
C ASN A 349 -18.57 -7.05 -7.94
N PRO A 350 -18.43 -6.22 -8.99
CA PRO A 350 -17.40 -5.17 -8.99
C PRO A 350 -17.77 -3.94 -8.14
N HIS A 351 -18.99 -3.85 -7.62
CA HIS A 351 -19.54 -2.64 -7.01
C HIS A 351 -19.40 -2.67 -5.48
N GLY A 352 -18.41 -1.96 -4.94
CA GLY A 352 -18.32 -1.65 -3.51
C GLY A 352 -19.19 -0.45 -3.16
N LEU A 353 -20.07 -0.60 -2.17
CA LEU A 353 -20.98 0.45 -1.74
C LEU A 353 -20.86 0.75 -0.26
N ALA A 354 -20.94 2.04 0.10
CA ALA A 354 -21.18 2.50 1.45
C ALA A 354 -22.20 3.65 1.44
N ALA A 355 -22.97 3.75 2.52
CA ALA A 355 -23.98 4.80 2.63
C ALA A 355 -23.43 6.02 3.37
N ILE A 356 -23.58 7.20 2.80
CA ILE A 356 -23.35 8.47 3.47
C ILE A 356 -24.70 9.05 3.85
N TYR A 357 -24.89 9.33 5.13
CA TYR A 357 -26.08 9.99 5.67
C TYR A 357 -25.74 11.38 6.17
N TYR A 358 -26.51 12.35 5.73
CA TYR A 358 -26.46 13.68 6.34
C TYR A 358 -27.08 13.67 7.73
N GLU A 359 -26.88 14.73 8.52
CA GLU A 359 -27.15 14.75 9.97
C GLU A 359 -28.58 14.41 10.39
N ASN A 360 -29.58 14.68 9.52
CA ASN A 360 -31.01 14.39 9.77
C ASN A 360 -31.58 13.29 8.84
N ALA A 361 -30.73 12.61 8.08
CA ALA A 361 -31.16 11.55 7.18
C ALA A 361 -31.66 10.31 7.93
N ASN A 362 -32.62 9.60 7.34
CA ASN A 362 -33.08 8.33 7.88
C ASN A 362 -32.07 7.21 7.56
N THR A 363 -31.29 6.80 8.56
CA THR A 363 -30.24 5.79 8.44
C THR A 363 -30.74 4.35 8.28
N THR A 364 -32.06 4.13 8.31
CA THR A 364 -32.68 2.80 8.06
C THR A 364 -33.06 2.59 6.59
N VAL A 365 -33.01 3.65 5.78
CA VAL A 365 -33.33 3.61 4.35
C VAL A 365 -32.02 3.76 3.56
N ALA A 366 -31.84 2.88 2.59
CA ALA A 366 -30.69 2.93 1.70
C ALA A 366 -30.76 4.17 0.79
N PRO A 367 -29.62 4.79 0.41
CA PRO A 367 -29.61 5.83 -0.61
C PRO A 367 -30.20 5.34 -1.94
N THR A 368 -30.75 6.27 -2.73
CA THR A 368 -31.32 5.99 -4.05
C THR A 368 -30.65 6.79 -5.17
N THR A 369 -29.53 7.40 -4.89
CA THR A 369 -28.78 8.23 -5.83
C THR A 369 -28.12 7.40 -6.93
N THR A 370 -27.80 8.06 -8.05
CA THR A 370 -27.17 7.41 -9.22
C THR A 370 -25.70 7.83 -9.30
N GLY A 371 -24.82 6.89 -9.54
CA GLY A 371 -23.40 7.12 -9.72
C GLY A 371 -23.05 7.86 -11.01
N VAL A 372 -21.88 8.47 -11.03
CA VAL A 372 -21.26 9.03 -12.23
C VAL A 372 -20.73 7.90 -13.13
N SER A 373 -20.80 8.10 -14.43
CA SER A 373 -20.14 7.22 -15.39
C SER A 373 -18.64 7.52 -15.45
N TRP A 374 -17.85 6.48 -15.63
CA TRP A 374 -16.39 6.59 -15.79
C TRP A 374 -15.94 5.69 -16.95
N ASP A 375 -14.70 5.90 -17.37
CA ASP A 375 -14.09 5.20 -18.50
C ASP A 375 -12.86 4.41 -18.03
N SER A 376 -12.69 3.20 -18.52
CA SER A 376 -11.56 2.32 -18.24
C SER A 376 -10.49 2.33 -19.34
N ASN A 377 -10.64 3.18 -20.36
CA ASN A 377 -9.92 3.07 -21.62
C ASN A 377 -8.41 2.94 -21.49
N ASP A 378 -7.77 3.66 -20.59
CA ASP A 378 -6.33 3.72 -20.59
C ASP A 378 -5.65 2.85 -19.51
N CYS A 379 -6.42 2.26 -18.60
CA CYS A 379 -5.87 1.56 -17.42
C CYS A 379 -4.70 2.35 -16.78
N ALA A 380 -4.96 3.60 -16.47
CA ALA A 380 -3.97 4.54 -15.99
C ALA A 380 -4.46 5.29 -14.77
N ASN A 381 -3.53 5.90 -14.03
CA ASN A 381 -3.85 6.91 -13.03
C ASN A 381 -4.36 8.20 -13.68
N ASP A 382 -4.84 9.13 -12.85
CA ASP A 382 -5.08 10.49 -13.28
C ASP A 382 -3.82 11.08 -13.92
N PRO A 383 -3.94 11.92 -14.95
CA PRO A 383 -2.80 12.41 -15.72
C PRO A 383 -1.74 13.09 -14.85
N LEU A 384 -0.46 12.82 -15.11
CA LEU A 384 0.68 13.35 -14.34
C LEU A 384 0.69 14.88 -14.23
N TYR A 385 0.13 15.61 -15.19
CA TYR A 385 0.07 17.07 -15.15
C TYR A 385 -0.94 17.60 -14.11
N LEU A 386 -1.90 16.78 -13.68
CA LEU A 386 -2.84 17.12 -12.60
C LEU A 386 -2.26 16.84 -11.22
N THR A 387 -1.38 15.86 -11.11
CA THR A 387 -0.82 15.38 -9.83
C THR A 387 0.51 16.06 -9.50
N THR A 388 0.59 17.38 -9.69
CA THR A 388 1.79 18.17 -9.38
C THR A 388 1.98 18.29 -7.87
N PRO A 389 3.14 17.88 -7.31
CA PRO A 389 3.40 18.03 -5.88
C PRO A 389 3.32 19.48 -5.40
N TYR A 390 2.75 19.68 -4.21
CA TYR A 390 2.60 21.01 -3.59
C TYR A 390 3.96 21.67 -3.34
N THR A 391 4.94 20.88 -2.94
CA THR A 391 6.31 21.35 -2.77
C THR A 391 7.16 20.91 -3.94
N ALA A 392 7.78 21.86 -4.62
CA ALA A 392 8.63 21.58 -5.76
C ALA A 392 9.96 20.95 -5.31
N ILE A 393 10.26 19.77 -5.87
CA ILE A 393 11.57 19.15 -5.82
C ILE A 393 11.95 18.78 -7.26
N LYS A 394 13.10 19.26 -7.70
CA LYS A 394 13.63 18.93 -9.01
C LYS A 394 14.52 17.69 -8.90
N PRO A 395 14.33 16.66 -9.72
CA PRO A 395 15.28 15.56 -9.80
C PRO A 395 16.65 16.07 -10.32
N PRO A 396 17.74 15.32 -10.15
CA PRO A 396 19.02 15.63 -10.78
C PRO A 396 18.87 15.89 -12.28
N ASP A 397 19.69 16.80 -12.85
CA ASP A 397 19.63 17.13 -14.28
C ASP A 397 19.93 15.91 -15.17
N ALA A 398 20.76 15.00 -14.66
CA ALA A 398 21.01 13.70 -15.25
C ALA A 398 21.19 12.65 -14.14
N PRO A 399 20.62 11.45 -14.29
CA PRO A 399 20.85 10.36 -13.34
C PRO A 399 22.31 9.92 -13.42
N SER A 400 22.86 9.44 -12.29
CA SER A 400 24.21 8.85 -12.30
C SER A 400 24.24 7.49 -12.99
N ILE A 401 23.11 6.82 -13.05
CA ILE A 401 22.91 5.56 -13.81
C ILE A 401 21.47 5.46 -14.30
N THR A 402 21.30 4.84 -15.47
CA THR A 402 19.98 4.42 -15.97
C THR A 402 19.95 2.91 -16.11
N GLN A 403 18.99 2.27 -15.49
CA GLN A 403 18.71 0.85 -15.58
C GLN A 403 17.47 0.61 -16.43
N ASN A 404 17.63 -0.12 -17.53
CA ASN A 404 16.51 -0.62 -18.30
C ASN A 404 16.01 -1.93 -17.70
N MET A 405 14.71 -2.03 -17.48
CA MET A 405 14.03 -3.23 -17.03
C MET A 405 12.87 -3.55 -17.97
N GLU A 406 12.73 -4.81 -18.33
CA GLU A 406 11.67 -5.28 -19.22
C GLU A 406 10.80 -6.29 -18.48
N ILE A 407 9.49 -6.05 -18.45
CA ILE A 407 8.50 -6.99 -17.93
C ILE A 407 7.95 -7.81 -19.09
N ASN A 408 8.00 -9.13 -18.93
CA ASN A 408 7.44 -10.08 -19.88
C ASN A 408 6.93 -11.32 -19.14
N VAL A 409 6.37 -12.27 -19.88
CA VAL A 409 6.01 -13.60 -19.39
C VAL A 409 6.86 -14.64 -20.09
N GLY A 410 7.48 -15.50 -19.30
CA GLY A 410 8.25 -16.66 -19.76
C GLY A 410 7.63 -17.96 -19.27
N VAL A 411 7.91 -19.07 -19.96
CA VAL A 411 7.51 -20.41 -19.52
C VAL A 411 8.72 -21.10 -18.90
N ASN A 412 8.61 -21.49 -17.64
CA ASN A 412 9.68 -22.18 -16.93
C ASN A 412 9.82 -23.65 -17.35
N GLY A 413 10.85 -24.33 -16.83
CA GLY A 413 11.13 -25.75 -17.14
C GLY A 413 10.02 -26.73 -16.72
N SER A 414 9.13 -26.34 -15.81
CA SER A 414 7.95 -27.13 -15.40
C SER A 414 6.71 -26.86 -16.25
N GLY A 415 6.75 -25.87 -17.15
CA GLY A 415 5.65 -25.51 -18.04
C GLY A 415 4.69 -24.48 -17.44
N SER A 416 5.05 -23.81 -16.33
CA SER A 416 4.28 -22.71 -15.76
C SER A 416 4.66 -21.39 -16.43
N ALA A 417 3.67 -20.56 -16.76
CA ALA A 417 3.90 -19.22 -17.29
C ALA A 417 4.06 -18.23 -16.13
N LEU A 418 5.21 -17.57 -16.07
CA LEU A 418 5.61 -16.70 -14.97
C LEU A 418 6.07 -15.35 -15.48
N PHE A 419 5.91 -14.31 -14.68
CA PHE A 419 6.48 -12.99 -15.00
C PHE A 419 8.00 -13.01 -14.88
N THR A 420 8.63 -12.22 -15.74
CA THR A 420 10.08 -12.02 -15.75
C THR A 420 10.40 -10.54 -15.74
N VAL A 421 11.50 -10.20 -15.06
CA VAL A 421 12.19 -8.92 -15.20
C VAL A 421 13.54 -9.21 -15.89
N ASN A 422 13.75 -8.66 -17.09
CA ASN A 422 14.93 -8.96 -17.91
C ASN A 422 15.18 -10.48 -18.09
N ASN A 423 14.12 -11.23 -18.41
CA ASN A 423 14.15 -12.70 -18.60
C ASN A 423 14.48 -13.52 -17.33
N SER A 424 14.43 -12.93 -16.15
CA SER A 424 14.61 -13.64 -14.88
C SER A 424 13.32 -13.54 -14.05
N THR A 425 12.81 -14.68 -13.60
CA THR A 425 11.69 -14.77 -12.67
C THR A 425 12.23 -14.72 -11.25
N PHE A 426 11.70 -13.83 -10.42
CA PHE A 426 12.09 -13.75 -9.01
C PHE A 426 11.70 -15.02 -8.26
N ARG A 427 12.59 -15.44 -7.38
CA ARG A 427 12.35 -16.49 -6.41
C ARG A 427 12.73 -16.04 -5.00
N ALA A 428 11.82 -16.23 -4.05
CA ALA A 428 12.09 -16.00 -2.63
C ALA A 428 12.85 -17.17 -1.99
N ASP A 429 13.69 -16.88 -1.01
CA ASP A 429 14.21 -17.85 -0.04
C ASP A 429 13.99 -17.30 1.38
N TYR A 430 12.94 -17.78 2.03
CA TYR A 430 12.54 -17.28 3.35
C TYR A 430 13.55 -17.59 4.46
N ASN A 431 14.50 -18.47 4.23
CA ASN A 431 15.53 -18.80 5.22
C ASN A 431 16.75 -17.87 5.16
N LEU A 432 16.92 -17.12 4.07
CA LEU A 432 18.11 -16.33 3.78
C LEU A 432 17.76 -14.89 3.41
N PRO A 433 17.49 -14.00 4.38
CA PRO A 433 17.22 -12.59 4.09
C PRO A 433 18.42 -11.91 3.44
N LEU A 434 18.18 -11.29 2.29
CA LEU A 434 19.22 -10.64 1.50
C LEU A 434 19.93 -9.52 2.25
N LEU A 435 19.18 -8.74 3.07
CA LEU A 435 19.74 -7.69 3.90
C LEU A 435 20.75 -8.24 4.94
N LEU A 436 20.47 -9.40 5.52
CA LEU A 436 21.39 -10.04 6.47
C LEU A 436 22.67 -10.50 5.75
N LEU A 437 22.57 -11.11 4.58
CA LEU A 437 23.72 -11.50 3.76
C LEU A 437 24.54 -10.28 3.32
N ALA A 438 23.85 -9.20 2.94
CA ALA A 438 24.48 -7.93 2.59
C ALA A 438 25.29 -7.34 3.76
N SER A 439 24.73 -7.36 4.97
CA SER A 439 25.42 -6.87 6.17
C SER A 439 26.67 -7.68 6.54
N GLN A 440 26.69 -8.95 6.13
CA GLN A 440 27.84 -9.86 6.30
C GLN A 440 28.88 -9.69 5.18
N GLY A 441 28.65 -8.78 4.22
CA GLY A 441 29.54 -8.52 3.10
C GLY A 441 29.52 -9.60 2.01
N THR A 442 28.47 -10.40 1.93
CA THR A 442 28.30 -11.40 0.86
C THR A 442 28.24 -10.72 -0.50
N PRO A 443 29.14 -11.02 -1.44
CA PRO A 443 29.13 -10.37 -2.72
C PRO A 443 27.93 -10.84 -3.57
N VAL A 444 27.30 -9.92 -4.32
CA VAL A 444 26.13 -10.24 -5.17
C VAL A 444 26.44 -11.38 -6.17
N SER A 445 27.68 -11.49 -6.64
CA SER A 445 28.11 -12.57 -7.55
C SER A 445 28.05 -13.98 -6.94
N ALA A 446 27.93 -14.08 -5.61
CA ALA A 446 27.79 -15.37 -4.91
C ALA A 446 26.32 -15.73 -4.65
N LEU A 447 25.37 -14.82 -4.97
CA LEU A 447 23.94 -15.00 -4.73
C LEU A 447 23.25 -15.59 -5.97
N PRO A 448 22.11 -16.27 -5.80
CA PRO A 448 21.35 -16.83 -6.92
C PRO A 448 20.88 -15.73 -7.90
N HIS A 449 20.92 -16.04 -9.19
CA HIS A 449 20.52 -15.11 -10.24
C HIS A 449 19.02 -14.79 -10.18
N ASP A 450 18.21 -15.76 -9.80
CA ASP A 450 16.76 -15.65 -9.67
C ASP A 450 16.29 -14.86 -8.44
N TRP A 451 17.21 -14.32 -7.64
CA TRP A 451 16.88 -13.30 -6.65
C TRP A 451 16.76 -11.89 -7.26
N ASN A 452 16.96 -11.75 -8.56
CA ASN A 452 16.78 -10.51 -9.35
C ASN A 452 17.42 -9.27 -8.68
N ILE A 453 18.71 -9.36 -8.30
CA ILE A 453 19.41 -8.32 -7.56
C ILE A 453 20.03 -7.32 -8.55
N TYR A 454 19.61 -6.07 -8.46
CA TYR A 454 20.18 -4.92 -9.18
C TYR A 454 21.02 -4.10 -8.23
N ASN A 455 22.34 -4.26 -8.35
CA ASN A 455 23.31 -3.58 -7.47
C ASN A 455 23.71 -2.23 -8.08
N PHE A 456 23.31 -1.14 -7.43
CA PHE A 456 23.63 0.21 -7.86
C PHE A 456 24.89 0.80 -7.22
N SER A 457 25.61 0.00 -6.42
CA SER A 457 26.91 0.42 -5.84
C SER A 457 26.81 1.80 -5.14
N THR A 458 27.67 2.73 -5.51
CA THR A 458 27.74 4.08 -4.91
C THR A 458 27.09 5.16 -5.77
N HIS A 459 26.26 4.77 -6.75
CA HIS A 459 25.56 5.74 -7.60
C HIS A 459 24.56 6.56 -6.77
N PRO A 460 24.66 7.92 -6.79
CA PRO A 460 23.82 8.77 -5.94
C PRO A 460 22.41 8.99 -6.46
N SER A 461 22.13 8.72 -7.74
CA SER A 461 20.80 8.80 -8.34
C SER A 461 20.59 7.72 -9.38
N ILE A 462 19.42 7.12 -9.36
CA ILE A 462 19.09 5.94 -10.15
C ILE A 462 17.82 6.24 -10.93
N ARG A 463 17.90 6.09 -12.27
CA ARG A 463 16.72 6.11 -13.14
C ARG A 463 16.42 4.70 -13.59
N ILE A 464 15.18 4.27 -13.43
CA ILE A 464 14.69 3.01 -13.98
C ILE A 464 13.77 3.34 -15.16
N HIS A 465 14.09 2.80 -16.32
CA HIS A 465 13.23 2.80 -17.49
C HIS A 465 12.61 1.41 -17.60
N LEU A 466 11.35 1.30 -17.17
CA LEU A 466 10.59 0.07 -17.19
C LEU A 466 9.78 -0.02 -18.47
N THR A 467 9.86 -1.14 -19.18
CA THR A 467 9.08 -1.45 -20.38
C THR A 467 8.20 -2.67 -20.11
N ASN A 468 6.90 -2.56 -20.36
CA ASN A 468 5.97 -3.68 -20.25
C ASN A 468 5.64 -4.22 -21.65
N LEU A 469 5.99 -5.46 -21.89
CA LEU A 469 5.69 -6.19 -23.14
C LEU A 469 4.46 -7.09 -23.00
N TRP A 470 3.82 -7.09 -21.83
CA TRP A 470 2.68 -7.95 -21.55
C TRP A 470 1.40 -7.13 -21.39
N ASP A 471 0.30 -7.75 -21.71
CA ASP A 471 -1.01 -7.15 -21.90
C ASP A 471 -1.82 -7.07 -20.55
N THR A 472 -1.12 -6.92 -19.41
CA THR A 472 -1.72 -6.55 -18.14
C THR A 472 -1.06 -5.29 -17.60
N PRO A 473 -1.81 -4.38 -16.95
CA PRO A 473 -1.22 -3.26 -16.26
C PRO A 473 -0.62 -3.70 -14.91
N HIS A 474 0.33 -2.93 -14.40
CA HIS A 474 1.06 -3.24 -13.19
C HIS A 474 1.16 -2.03 -12.26
N PRO A 475 0.59 -2.06 -11.05
CA PRO A 475 0.94 -1.09 -10.01
C PRO A 475 2.35 -1.40 -9.49
N MET A 476 3.34 -0.62 -9.93
CA MET A 476 4.75 -0.81 -9.59
C MET A 476 5.09 -0.04 -8.32
N HIS A 477 5.49 -0.77 -7.29
CA HIS A 477 5.86 -0.24 -5.97
C HIS A 477 7.35 -0.41 -5.70
N LEU A 478 7.99 0.65 -5.18
CA LEU A 478 9.36 0.62 -4.70
C LEU A 478 9.38 0.86 -3.18
N HIS A 479 9.91 -0.10 -2.45
CA HIS A 479 10.13 0.05 -1.01
C HIS A 479 11.21 1.10 -0.72
N GLY A 480 11.13 1.71 0.43
CA GLY A 480 12.15 2.62 0.92
C GLY A 480 12.20 4.01 0.29
N HIS A 481 11.40 4.29 -0.75
CA HIS A 481 11.51 5.52 -1.54
C HIS A 481 10.17 6.06 -2.02
N ASP A 482 10.06 7.40 -2.02
CA ASP A 482 9.11 8.12 -2.87
C ASP A 482 9.86 8.52 -4.15
N PHE A 483 9.66 7.81 -5.25
CA PHE A 483 10.34 8.06 -6.51
C PHE A 483 9.65 9.17 -7.33
N PHE A 484 10.42 9.87 -8.14
CA PHE A 484 9.90 10.75 -9.19
C PHE A 484 9.30 9.92 -10.32
N VAL A 485 8.09 10.24 -10.74
CA VAL A 485 7.48 9.73 -11.98
C VAL A 485 7.80 10.71 -13.08
N LEU A 486 8.78 10.37 -13.92
CA LEU A 486 9.25 11.27 -14.97
C LEU A 486 8.37 11.23 -16.21
N ALA A 487 7.96 10.04 -16.60
CA ALA A 487 7.12 9.83 -17.78
C ALA A 487 6.43 8.45 -17.73
N GLU A 488 5.30 8.36 -18.39
CA GLU A 488 4.57 7.10 -18.64
C GLU A 488 3.82 7.19 -19.96
N GLY A 489 3.60 6.07 -20.63
CA GLY A 489 2.84 6.06 -21.89
C GLY A 489 2.89 4.75 -22.65
N GLN A 490 2.39 4.81 -23.88
CA GLN A 490 2.45 3.73 -24.86
C GLN A 490 3.58 4.00 -25.87
N GLY A 491 4.16 2.93 -26.40
CA GLY A 491 5.27 3.01 -27.34
C GLY A 491 6.62 3.12 -26.66
N THR A 492 7.55 3.85 -27.29
CA THR A 492 8.91 4.09 -26.77
C THR A 492 9.00 5.48 -26.18
N TRP A 493 9.60 5.61 -25.01
CA TRP A 493 9.87 6.90 -24.39
C TRP A 493 10.81 7.74 -25.27
N ASP A 494 10.42 8.98 -25.53
CA ASP A 494 11.17 9.92 -26.38
C ASP A 494 12.21 10.78 -25.60
N GLY A 495 12.34 10.55 -24.29
CA GLY A 495 13.21 11.32 -23.40
C GLY A 495 12.53 12.52 -22.73
N SER A 496 11.28 12.83 -23.05
CA SER A 496 10.53 13.92 -22.42
C SER A 496 10.15 13.60 -20.97
N ILE A 497 10.15 14.63 -20.11
CA ILE A 497 9.79 14.53 -18.70
C ILE A 497 8.58 15.41 -18.45
N THR A 498 7.54 14.84 -17.82
CA THR A 498 6.38 15.61 -17.40
C THR A 498 6.73 16.46 -16.17
N ASN A 499 6.47 17.76 -16.21
CA ASN A 499 6.79 18.71 -15.14
C ASN A 499 8.26 18.62 -14.67
N PRO A 500 9.27 18.83 -15.52
CA PRO A 500 10.66 18.50 -15.21
C PRO A 500 11.26 19.28 -14.03
N SER A 501 10.65 20.38 -13.62
CA SER A 501 11.04 21.14 -12.42
C SER A 501 10.38 20.64 -11.14
N ASN A 502 9.33 19.83 -11.24
CA ASN A 502 8.56 19.30 -10.11
C ASN A 502 7.73 18.07 -10.53
N PRO A 503 8.35 16.96 -10.94
CA PRO A 503 7.63 15.75 -11.31
C PRO A 503 6.83 15.20 -10.11
N LEU A 504 5.78 14.45 -10.40
CA LEU A 504 5.08 13.69 -9.36
C LEU A 504 6.06 12.81 -8.59
N ARG A 505 5.88 12.74 -7.27
CA ARG A 505 6.54 11.76 -6.40
C ARG A 505 5.52 10.86 -5.76
N ARG A 506 5.83 9.58 -5.63
CA ARG A 506 5.01 8.57 -4.94
C ARG A 506 5.78 7.26 -4.79
N ASP A 507 5.25 6.35 -4.01
CA ASP A 507 5.85 5.02 -3.82
C ASP A 507 5.28 3.93 -4.74
N THR A 508 4.09 4.17 -5.34
CA THR A 508 3.41 3.21 -6.22
C THR A 508 2.83 3.88 -7.45
N GLN A 509 3.28 3.52 -8.66
CA GLN A 509 2.74 4.05 -9.92
C GLN A 509 2.10 2.95 -10.78
N PHE A 510 0.92 3.25 -11.33
CA PHE A 510 0.19 2.33 -12.18
C PHE A 510 0.74 2.37 -13.60
N MET A 511 1.45 1.32 -14.00
CA MET A 511 1.98 1.15 -15.35
C MET A 511 0.92 0.51 -16.25
N ARG A 512 0.72 1.08 -17.43
CA ARG A 512 -0.24 0.59 -18.43
C ARG A 512 0.09 -0.81 -18.94
N SER A 513 -0.89 -1.52 -19.49
CA SER A 513 -0.65 -2.73 -20.27
C SER A 513 0.13 -2.42 -21.55
N GLY A 514 0.90 -3.40 -22.02
CA GLY A 514 1.67 -3.30 -23.25
C GLY A 514 1.55 -4.53 -24.11
N SER A 515 2.39 -4.63 -25.13
CA SER A 515 2.59 -5.82 -25.95
C SER A 515 3.95 -5.72 -26.64
N ALA A 516 4.44 -6.81 -27.22
CA ALA A 516 5.69 -6.79 -27.98
C ALA A 516 5.66 -5.83 -29.19
N SER A 517 4.48 -5.61 -29.79
CA SER A 517 4.30 -4.69 -30.92
C SER A 517 3.96 -3.25 -30.53
N ASN A 518 3.45 -3.04 -29.32
CA ASN A 518 3.12 -1.73 -28.77
C ASN A 518 3.37 -1.77 -27.26
N PRO A 519 4.64 -1.66 -26.83
CA PRO A 519 4.99 -1.69 -25.41
C PRO A 519 4.41 -0.48 -24.67
N SER A 520 4.25 -0.61 -23.35
CA SER A 520 4.10 0.56 -22.50
C SER A 520 5.40 0.84 -21.75
N PHE A 521 5.56 2.07 -21.27
CA PHE A 521 6.72 2.46 -20.49
C PHE A 521 6.34 3.23 -19.23
N LEU A 522 7.19 3.09 -18.21
CA LEU A 522 7.21 3.89 -17.00
C LEU A 522 8.66 4.28 -16.70
N VAL A 523 8.92 5.58 -16.55
CA VAL A 523 10.25 6.09 -16.21
C VAL A 523 10.20 6.73 -14.84
N ILE A 524 10.92 6.13 -13.91
CA ILE A 524 11.05 6.64 -12.54
C ILE A 524 12.50 7.00 -12.21
N GLU A 525 12.68 7.90 -11.24
CA GLU A 525 14.00 8.27 -10.73
C GLU A 525 13.93 8.46 -9.22
N PHE A 526 15.01 8.10 -8.52
CA PHE A 526 15.13 8.33 -7.08
C PHE A 526 16.59 8.59 -6.69
N GLU A 527 16.78 9.25 -5.56
CA GLU A 527 18.09 9.45 -4.94
C GLU A 527 18.46 8.23 -4.11
N ALA A 528 19.70 7.76 -4.24
CA ALA A 528 20.23 6.65 -3.46
C ALA A 528 20.70 7.14 -2.08
N ASP A 529 19.74 7.58 -1.26
CA ASP A 529 19.97 8.16 0.07
C ASP A 529 19.48 7.25 1.21
N ASN A 530 19.10 6.02 0.85
CA ASN A 530 18.56 5.02 1.76
C ASN A 530 19.25 3.65 1.61
N PRO A 531 20.51 3.50 2.10
CA PRO A 531 21.26 2.24 2.00
C PRO A 531 20.48 1.04 2.51
N GLY A 532 20.33 0.01 1.68
CA GLY A 532 19.50 -1.16 2.00
C GLY A 532 19.31 -2.09 0.82
N VAL A 533 18.37 -3.00 0.96
CA VAL A 533 17.85 -3.84 -0.11
C VAL A 533 16.34 -3.62 -0.18
N TRP A 534 15.88 -3.08 -1.29
CA TRP A 534 14.51 -2.61 -1.45
C TRP A 534 13.80 -3.36 -2.58
N PRO A 535 12.71 -4.07 -2.30
CA PRO A 535 11.89 -4.66 -3.35
C PRO A 535 11.32 -3.60 -4.29
N PHE A 536 11.39 -3.85 -5.59
CA PHE A 536 10.67 -3.14 -6.65
C PHE A 536 9.80 -4.16 -7.37
N HIS A 537 8.50 -4.08 -7.19
CA HIS A 537 7.60 -5.15 -7.61
C HIS A 537 6.23 -4.63 -8.05
N CYS A 538 5.50 -5.47 -8.77
CA CYS A 538 4.08 -5.24 -9.02
C CYS A 538 3.30 -5.47 -7.72
N HIS A 539 2.33 -4.61 -7.40
CA HIS A 539 1.54 -4.75 -6.16
C HIS A 539 0.30 -5.66 -6.29
N THR A 540 0.03 -6.18 -7.49
CA THR A 540 -0.95 -7.27 -7.66
C THR A 540 -0.39 -8.53 -7.01
N SER A 541 -1.07 -9.07 -6.01
CA SER A 541 -0.52 -10.15 -5.16
C SER A 541 -0.11 -11.39 -5.96
N SER A 542 -0.94 -11.82 -6.89
CA SER A 542 -0.68 -12.96 -7.78
C SER A 542 0.51 -12.72 -8.72
N HIS A 543 0.80 -11.47 -9.11
CA HIS A 543 1.94 -11.15 -9.97
C HIS A 543 3.28 -11.25 -9.23
N VAL A 544 3.33 -10.84 -7.95
CA VAL A 544 4.50 -11.03 -7.10
C VAL A 544 4.80 -12.52 -6.94
N SER A 545 3.77 -13.28 -6.60
CA SER A 545 3.87 -14.74 -6.47
C SER A 545 4.22 -15.44 -7.79
N ALA A 546 3.86 -14.83 -8.93
CA ALA A 546 4.31 -15.26 -10.25
C ALA A 546 5.69 -14.69 -10.65
N GLY A 547 6.43 -14.06 -9.73
CA GLY A 547 7.83 -13.70 -9.93
C GLY A 547 8.10 -12.26 -10.40
N LEU A 548 7.12 -11.35 -10.39
CA LEU A 548 7.31 -9.95 -10.81
C LEU A 548 7.89 -9.09 -9.68
N LEU A 549 9.14 -9.33 -9.35
CA LEU A 549 9.91 -8.59 -8.36
C LEU A 549 11.38 -8.48 -8.75
N ALA A 550 11.98 -7.33 -8.47
CA ALA A 550 13.41 -7.07 -8.51
C ALA A 550 13.87 -6.52 -7.16
N ASN A 551 15.07 -6.85 -6.73
CA ASN A 551 15.68 -6.32 -5.51
C ASN A 551 16.65 -5.20 -5.86
N ILE A 552 16.37 -3.98 -5.41
CA ILE A 552 17.23 -2.80 -5.56
C ILE A 552 18.23 -2.82 -4.41
N TYR A 553 19.50 -3.08 -4.72
CA TYR A 553 20.58 -3.07 -3.73
C TYR A 553 21.31 -1.72 -3.79
N GLU A 554 21.01 -0.91 -2.82
CA GLU A 554 21.48 0.47 -2.71
C GLU A 554 22.58 0.59 -1.67
N ARG A 555 23.66 1.30 -2.04
CA ARG A 555 24.78 1.62 -1.15
C ARG A 555 25.29 0.42 -0.35
N PRO A 556 25.65 -0.69 -1.01
CA PRO A 556 26.16 -1.89 -0.35
C PRO A 556 27.38 -1.62 0.54
N ASP A 557 28.17 -0.60 0.21
CA ASP A 557 29.30 -0.13 1.01
C ASP A 557 28.88 0.29 2.42
N LEU A 558 27.75 0.96 2.56
CA LEU A 558 27.24 1.42 3.85
C LEU A 558 26.49 0.32 4.60
N VAL A 559 25.84 -0.60 3.89
CA VAL A 559 25.16 -1.74 4.53
C VAL A 559 26.18 -2.69 5.18
N ALA A 560 27.26 -3.05 4.44
CA ALA A 560 28.28 -3.99 4.91
C ALA A 560 29.16 -3.44 6.06
N GLU A 561 29.40 -2.12 6.08
CA GLU A 561 30.31 -1.53 7.04
C GLU A 561 29.64 -1.13 8.36
N GLY A 562 28.31 -1.15 8.44
CA GLY A 562 27.55 -0.61 9.58
C GLY A 562 27.92 0.86 9.89
N ARG A 563 28.53 1.56 8.94
CA ARG A 563 29.17 2.88 9.11
C ARG A 563 28.22 4.05 9.00
N ASP A 564 27.01 3.81 8.54
CA ASP A 564 26.00 4.84 8.68
C ASP A 564 25.47 4.85 10.13
N GLN A 565 24.74 5.87 10.51
CA GLN A 565 24.20 6.04 11.87
C GLN A 565 23.19 4.94 12.28
N ARG A 566 22.97 3.91 11.46
CA ARG A 566 22.00 2.82 11.65
C ARG A 566 22.48 1.71 12.56
N GLY A 567 23.79 1.57 12.74
CA GLY A 567 24.36 0.48 13.54
C GLY A 567 24.25 -0.89 12.86
N MET A 568 24.58 -1.93 13.62
CA MET A 568 24.44 -3.32 13.17
C MET A 568 22.95 -3.70 13.13
N ILE A 569 22.59 -4.61 12.21
CA ILE A 569 21.26 -5.23 12.18
C ILE A 569 20.94 -5.75 13.58
N PRO A 570 19.77 -5.41 14.14
CA PRO A 570 19.42 -5.85 15.48
C PRO A 570 19.36 -7.37 15.59
N LYS A 571 19.84 -7.89 16.72
CA LYS A 571 19.87 -9.34 16.99
C LYS A 571 18.51 -10.03 16.84
N VAL A 572 17.41 -9.30 17.03
CA VAL A 572 16.04 -9.81 16.84
C VAL A 572 15.81 -10.36 15.43
N VAL A 573 16.50 -9.84 14.41
CA VAL A 573 16.40 -10.34 13.02
C VAL A 573 17.01 -11.74 12.92
N GLU A 574 18.20 -11.95 13.49
CA GLU A 574 18.85 -13.28 13.56
C GLU A 574 18.01 -14.25 14.39
N GLU A 575 17.52 -13.83 15.56
CA GLU A 575 16.67 -14.64 16.43
C GLU A 575 15.36 -15.05 15.74
N THR A 576 14.81 -14.21 14.87
CA THR A 576 13.62 -14.54 14.06
C THR A 576 13.96 -15.61 13.02
N CYS A 577 15.14 -15.51 12.38
CA CYS A 577 15.61 -16.54 11.46
C CYS A 577 15.90 -17.87 12.18
N ASP A 578 16.46 -17.84 13.37
CA ASP A 578 16.69 -19.05 14.18
C ASP A 578 15.34 -19.74 14.51
N ALA A 579 14.33 -18.97 14.92
CA ALA A 579 13.00 -19.50 15.20
C ALA A 579 12.30 -20.07 13.94
N TRP A 580 12.44 -19.38 12.81
CA TRP A 580 11.92 -19.85 11.51
C TRP A 580 12.62 -21.13 11.06
N ASN A 581 13.94 -21.19 11.12
CA ASN A 581 14.72 -22.36 10.77
C ASN A 581 14.41 -23.56 11.69
N ALA A 582 14.19 -23.34 12.97
CA ALA A 582 13.76 -24.39 13.90
C ALA A 582 12.39 -24.94 13.52
N TYR A 583 11.43 -24.06 13.16
CA TYR A 583 10.11 -24.45 12.70
C TYR A 583 10.16 -25.28 11.41
N THR A 584 10.86 -24.82 10.39
CA THR A 584 10.96 -25.50 9.10
C THR A 584 11.72 -26.84 9.20
N SER A 585 12.79 -26.91 10.00
CA SER A 585 13.55 -28.13 10.27
C SER A 585 12.76 -29.19 11.03
N SER A 586 11.74 -28.80 11.79
CA SER A 586 10.84 -29.72 12.49
C SER A 586 9.70 -30.26 11.62
N GLY A 587 9.74 -30.02 10.31
CA GLY A 587 8.70 -30.43 9.36
C GLY A 587 7.55 -29.42 9.23
N GLY A 588 7.78 -28.17 9.62
CA GLY A 588 6.88 -27.06 9.34
C GLY A 588 6.75 -26.83 7.82
N GLU A 589 5.56 -26.50 7.36
CA GLU A 589 5.35 -26.19 5.96
C GLU A 589 6.12 -24.91 5.60
N VAL A 590 6.91 -24.99 4.55
CA VAL A 590 7.54 -23.85 3.88
C VAL A 590 6.81 -23.67 2.57
N ASP A 591 6.02 -22.61 2.49
CA ASP A 591 5.34 -22.28 1.25
C ASP A 591 6.28 -21.45 0.37
N GLU A 592 7.11 -22.13 -0.42
CA GLU A 592 7.98 -21.51 -1.42
C GLU A 592 7.28 -21.34 -2.78
N ILE A 593 5.96 -21.55 -2.83
CA ILE A 593 5.17 -21.45 -4.06
C ILE A 593 5.06 -19.99 -4.51
N ASP A 594 5.19 -19.05 -3.61
CA ASP A 594 5.00 -17.62 -3.83
C ASP A 594 5.97 -16.97 -4.84
N SER A 595 7.02 -17.68 -5.25
CA SER A 595 7.83 -17.28 -6.42
C SER A 595 7.33 -17.90 -7.74
N GLY A 596 6.24 -18.69 -7.71
CA GLY A 596 5.74 -19.43 -8.86
C GLY A 596 6.63 -20.59 -9.31
N LEU A 597 7.68 -20.90 -8.59
CA LEU A 597 8.63 -21.97 -8.91
C LEU A 597 8.35 -23.20 -8.04
N ARG A 598 7.49 -24.09 -8.48
CA ARG A 598 7.46 -25.46 -7.92
C ARG A 598 8.77 -26.16 -8.28
N ARG A 599 9.46 -26.70 -7.29
CA ARG A 599 10.59 -27.61 -7.47
C ARG A 599 10.14 -28.95 -8.06
#